data_725fe92cc5ae8a5e9e0489530d6c886d
#
_entry.id   725fe92cc5ae8a5e9e0489530d6c886d
#
_cell.length_a   1.000
_cell.length_b   1.000
_cell.length_c   1.000
_cell.angle_alpha   90.00
_cell.angle_beta   90.00
_cell.angle_gamma   90.00
#
_symmetry.space_group_name_H-M   'P 1'
#
loop_
_entity.id
_entity.type
_entity.pdbx_description
1 polymer ?
#
loop_
_entity_poly.entity_id
_entity_poly.type
_entity_poly.pdbx_seq_one_letter_code
_entity_poly.pdbx_strand_id
1 'polypeptide(L)'
;MKKSPFFVFFECLAICLGTFALAACSDNSASAEEFNAASICPESGRGSFVDDRDGKTYQYTTIGGQVWMAENLNYVVNGENLKNPLNGDIETASDKCFYPDDDCEVKGRAYKWLTAYNVCPDGWHLPSEHEWRELFKIVGGTDVAAYKLKSVSGWNSIDVEVDARGEDLCGFGLLPSKSSATQADGYVSALWTSTLRSDGLAAYFVSVQSHSIEADIQEGAFFYLYVRCKKNLD
;
A
#
# COMPACT_ATOMS: atom_id res chain seq x y z
N MET A 1 1.45 53.55 -27.94
CA MET A 1 0.46 54.63 -27.66
C MET A 1 -0.63 54.09 -26.76
N LYS A 2 -0.88 54.84 -25.67
CA LYS A 2 -2.03 54.85 -24.73
C LYS A 2 -2.12 53.64 -23.78
N LYS A 3 -1.79 53.76 -22.54
CA LYS A 3 -2.16 54.61 -21.37
C LYS A 3 -3.03 53.77 -20.43
N SER A 4 -2.48 53.52 -19.25
CA SER A 4 -3.12 53.13 -17.98
C SER A 4 -4.09 54.25 -17.53
N PRO A 5 -5.09 53.93 -16.69
CA PRO A 5 -5.18 54.70 -15.45
C PRO A 5 -5.48 53.80 -14.22
N PHE A 6 -4.80 54.06 -13.18
CA PHE A 6 -5.04 55.01 -12.08
C PHE A 6 -5.88 54.43 -10.92
N PHE A 7 -5.22 54.37 -9.81
CA PHE A 7 -5.65 54.19 -8.41
C PHE A 7 -6.75 55.17 -8.02
N VAL A 8 -7.65 54.70 -7.16
CA VAL A 8 -8.37 55.57 -6.21
C VAL A 8 -8.31 54.94 -4.83
N PHE A 9 -7.55 55.57 -3.94
CA PHE A 9 -7.63 55.43 -2.50
C PHE A 9 -8.93 56.09 -2.00
N PHE A 10 -9.63 55.42 -1.10
CA PHE A 10 -10.62 56.07 -0.25
C PHE A 10 -10.28 55.72 1.19
N GLU A 11 -9.72 56.70 1.88
CA GLU A 11 -9.63 56.75 3.32
C GLU A 11 -11.05 57.02 3.89
N CYS A 12 -11.52 56.18 4.79
CA CYS A 12 -12.58 56.55 5.70
C CYS A 12 -12.07 56.41 7.13
N LEU A 13 -11.71 57.54 7.69
CA LEU A 13 -11.46 57.76 9.10
C LEU A 13 -12.82 57.88 9.81
N ALA A 14 -13.21 56.88 10.60
CA ALA A 14 -14.30 57.00 11.54
C ALA A 14 -13.87 56.47 12.89
N ILE A 15 -13.66 57.40 13.83
CA ILE A 15 -13.47 57.17 15.27
C ILE A 15 -14.83 56.78 15.84
N CYS A 16 -14.98 55.56 16.33
CA CYS A 16 -16.05 55.21 17.30
C CYS A 16 -15.47 54.44 18.47
N LEU A 17 -15.48 55.13 19.63
CA LEU A 17 -15.33 54.51 20.94
C LEU A 17 -16.54 53.60 21.20
N GLY A 18 -16.32 52.37 21.60
CA GLY A 18 -17.40 51.50 22.10
C GLY A 18 -17.06 50.05 22.17
N THR A 19 -16.74 49.54 23.36
CA THR A 19 -16.89 48.17 23.87
C THR A 19 -16.31 47.02 23.03
N PHE A 20 -15.18 46.51 23.47
CA PHE A 20 -14.62 45.23 23.06
C PHE A 20 -15.59 44.10 23.43
N ALA A 21 -16.37 43.63 22.49
CA ALA A 21 -16.92 42.29 22.52
C ALA A 21 -15.91 41.38 21.75
N LEU A 22 -15.16 40.59 22.51
CA LEU A 22 -14.38 39.49 21.94
C LEU A 22 -15.37 38.46 21.37
N ALA A 23 -15.72 38.61 20.12
CA ALA A 23 -16.31 37.53 19.38
C ALA A 23 -15.17 36.49 19.13
N ALA A 24 -15.15 35.45 19.98
CA ALA A 24 -14.39 34.27 19.68
C ALA A 24 -14.96 33.71 18.39
N CYS A 25 -14.27 33.93 17.25
CA CYS A 25 -14.42 33.08 16.09
C CYS A 25 -14.00 31.68 16.54
N SER A 26 -14.97 30.83 16.79
CA SER A 26 -14.71 29.40 16.85
C SER A 26 -14.39 28.99 15.40
N ASP A 27 -13.11 28.93 15.09
CA ASP A 27 -12.64 28.24 13.91
C ASP A 27 -13.00 26.78 14.07
N ASN A 28 -14.15 26.39 13.54
CA ASN A 28 -14.53 25.02 13.31
C ASN A 28 -13.78 24.49 12.08
N SER A 29 -12.47 24.71 12.04
CA SER A 29 -11.60 23.90 11.22
C SER A 29 -11.57 22.53 11.89
N ALA A 30 -12.32 21.58 11.35
CA ALA A 30 -12.07 20.18 11.62
C ALA A 30 -10.59 19.97 11.29
N SER A 31 -9.75 19.93 12.34
CA SER A 31 -8.35 19.58 12.19
C SER A 31 -8.34 18.19 11.55
N ALA A 32 -7.86 18.08 10.32
CA ALA A 32 -7.47 16.78 9.80
C ALA A 32 -6.56 16.19 10.88
N GLU A 33 -6.94 15.06 11.47
CA GLU A 33 -6.12 14.43 12.48
C GLU A 33 -4.76 14.16 11.84
N GLU A 34 -3.73 14.81 12.34
CA GLU A 34 -2.38 14.67 11.83
C GLU A 34 -1.96 13.21 12.01
N PHE A 35 -1.47 12.58 10.93
CA PHE A 35 -1.01 11.20 10.96
C PHE A 35 0.04 11.02 12.06
N ASN A 36 -0.31 10.25 13.08
CA ASN A 36 0.57 9.93 14.21
C ASN A 36 1.03 8.48 14.15
N ALA A 37 2.22 8.25 13.59
CA ALA A 37 2.79 6.92 13.46
C ALA A 37 2.89 6.17 14.80
N ALA A 38 3.21 6.84 15.90
CA ALA A 38 3.36 6.20 17.21
C ALA A 38 2.03 5.60 17.73
N SER A 39 0.88 6.18 17.37
CA SER A 39 -0.42 5.63 17.74
C SER A 39 -0.97 4.64 16.72
N ILE A 40 -0.68 4.83 15.44
CA ILE A 40 -1.22 4.02 14.34
C ILE A 40 -0.41 2.73 14.18
N CYS A 41 0.91 2.80 14.28
CA CYS A 41 1.82 1.69 14.09
C CYS A 41 2.95 1.71 15.14
N PRO A 42 2.63 1.42 16.42
CA PRO A 42 3.59 1.46 17.51
C PRO A 42 4.70 0.41 17.30
N GLU A 43 5.91 0.73 17.70
CA GLU A 43 7.06 -0.20 17.65
C GLU A 43 6.76 -1.55 18.34
N SER A 44 5.99 -1.53 19.43
CA SER A 44 5.53 -2.75 20.13
C SER A 44 4.59 -3.64 19.30
N GLY A 45 4.06 -3.12 18.19
CA GLY A 45 3.23 -3.86 17.24
C GLY A 45 4.03 -4.60 16.16
N ARG A 46 5.37 -4.56 16.21
CA ARG A 46 6.25 -5.26 15.29
C ARG A 46 6.74 -6.57 15.88
N GLY A 47 6.95 -7.57 15.03
CA GLY A 47 7.44 -8.87 15.45
C GLY A 47 7.70 -9.79 14.27
N SER A 48 7.86 -11.06 14.56
CA SER A 48 8.06 -12.10 13.54
C SER A 48 7.24 -13.34 13.85
N PHE A 49 7.04 -14.16 12.83
CA PHE A 49 6.48 -15.50 12.95
C PHE A 49 7.20 -16.46 12.00
N VAL A 50 7.12 -17.75 12.29
CA VAL A 50 7.65 -18.80 11.43
C VAL A 50 6.52 -19.39 10.63
N ASP A 51 6.72 -19.55 9.32
CA ASP A 51 5.83 -20.33 8.46
C ASP A 51 6.17 -21.82 8.65
N ASP A 52 5.30 -22.56 9.30
CA ASP A 52 5.54 -23.98 9.65
C ASP A 52 5.66 -24.88 8.42
N ARG A 53 5.27 -24.41 7.23
CA ARG A 53 5.32 -25.19 6.00
C ARG A 53 6.73 -25.35 5.44
N ASP A 54 7.59 -24.33 5.63
CA ASP A 54 8.97 -24.30 5.10
C ASP A 54 10.02 -23.81 6.10
N GLY A 55 9.59 -23.40 7.30
CA GLY A 55 10.45 -22.91 8.37
C GLY A 55 10.96 -21.48 8.16
N LYS A 56 10.49 -20.75 7.15
CA LYS A 56 10.87 -19.35 6.93
C LYS A 56 10.29 -18.45 7.99
N THR A 57 11.10 -17.48 8.42
CA THR A 57 10.66 -16.44 9.35
C THR A 57 10.29 -15.19 8.58
N TYR A 58 9.08 -14.68 8.83
CA TYR A 58 8.58 -13.43 8.26
C TYR A 58 8.40 -12.38 9.34
N GLN A 59 8.76 -11.13 9.01
CA GLN A 59 8.47 -9.98 9.84
C GLN A 59 7.02 -9.53 9.64
N TYR A 60 6.43 -8.96 10.68
CA TYR A 60 5.11 -8.32 10.61
C TYR A 60 5.08 -6.98 11.33
N THR A 61 4.11 -6.15 10.97
CA THR A 61 3.82 -4.88 11.62
C THR A 61 2.33 -4.73 11.86
N THR A 62 1.98 -4.03 12.94
CA THR A 62 0.59 -3.68 13.25
C THR A 62 0.32 -2.24 12.84
N ILE A 63 -0.68 -2.03 11.99
CA ILE A 63 -1.07 -0.71 11.48
C ILE A 63 -2.56 -0.51 11.74
N GLY A 64 -2.92 0.43 12.60
CA GLY A 64 -4.32 0.71 12.95
C GLY A 64 -5.06 -0.51 13.52
N GLY A 65 -4.36 -1.38 14.28
CA GLY A 65 -4.92 -2.62 14.82
C GLY A 65 -4.93 -3.80 13.84
N GLN A 66 -4.53 -3.59 12.58
CA GLN A 66 -4.41 -4.66 11.57
C GLN A 66 -2.97 -5.17 11.53
N VAL A 67 -2.77 -6.49 11.56
CA VAL A 67 -1.44 -7.10 11.50
C VAL A 67 -1.15 -7.53 10.06
N TRP A 68 -0.09 -6.99 9.48
CA TRP A 68 0.34 -7.21 8.11
C TRP A 68 1.74 -7.80 8.07
N MET A 69 2.03 -8.71 7.14
CA MET A 69 3.40 -9.05 6.84
C MET A 69 4.18 -7.79 6.44
N ALA A 70 5.41 -7.67 6.90
CA ALA A 70 6.33 -6.59 6.53
C ALA A 70 7.23 -6.98 5.34
N GLU A 71 7.01 -8.16 4.78
CA GLU A 71 7.74 -8.74 3.66
C GLU A 71 6.77 -9.41 2.68
N ASN A 72 7.15 -9.51 1.41
CA ASN A 72 6.40 -10.32 0.47
C ASN A 72 6.61 -11.82 0.77
N LEU A 73 5.54 -12.59 0.62
CA LEU A 73 5.61 -14.04 0.80
C LEU A 73 6.60 -14.67 -0.18
N ASN A 74 7.43 -15.61 0.32
CA ASN A 74 8.43 -16.34 -0.47
C ASN A 74 8.28 -17.86 -0.33
N TYR A 75 7.06 -18.36 -0.19
CA TYR A 75 6.77 -19.79 -0.13
C TYR A 75 6.82 -20.42 -1.52
N VAL A 76 7.58 -21.51 -1.69
CA VAL A 76 7.64 -22.27 -2.95
C VAL A 76 6.49 -23.26 -2.99
N VAL A 77 5.60 -23.13 -3.99
CA VAL A 77 4.52 -24.11 -4.16
C VAL A 77 5.03 -25.32 -4.97
N ASN A 78 4.62 -26.52 -4.53
CA ASN A 78 5.10 -27.78 -5.11
C ASN A 78 4.12 -28.36 -6.15
N GLY A 79 3.40 -27.50 -6.87
CA GLY A 79 2.47 -27.93 -7.91
C GLY A 79 1.20 -28.61 -7.33
N GLU A 80 0.79 -28.20 -6.13
CA GLU A 80 -0.43 -28.66 -5.50
C GLU A 80 -1.65 -28.36 -6.37
N ASN A 81 -2.64 -29.23 -6.30
CA ASN A 81 -3.91 -29.00 -6.96
C ASN A 81 -4.81 -28.10 -6.11
N LEU A 82 -5.15 -26.95 -6.64
CA LEU A 82 -6.02 -25.98 -5.99
C LEU A 82 -7.42 -26.01 -6.62
N LYS A 83 -8.43 -25.94 -5.77
CA LYS A 83 -9.81 -25.78 -6.25
C LYS A 83 -10.14 -24.32 -6.42
N ASN A 84 -10.54 -23.94 -7.63
CA ASN A 84 -10.99 -22.59 -7.93
C ASN A 84 -12.31 -22.32 -7.18
N PRO A 85 -12.40 -21.29 -6.33
CA PRO A 85 -13.59 -21.02 -5.52
C PRO A 85 -14.80 -20.57 -6.36
N LEU A 86 -14.60 -20.14 -7.60
CA LEU A 86 -15.66 -19.63 -8.45
C LEU A 86 -16.39 -20.70 -9.22
N ASN A 87 -15.66 -21.63 -9.82
CA ASN A 87 -16.21 -22.61 -10.76
C ASN A 87 -15.99 -24.05 -10.31
N GLY A 88 -15.18 -24.26 -9.26
CA GLY A 88 -14.86 -25.56 -8.73
C GLY A 88 -13.80 -26.35 -9.52
N ASP A 89 -13.25 -25.76 -10.58
CA ASP A 89 -12.20 -26.39 -11.38
C ASP A 89 -10.92 -26.60 -10.56
N ILE A 90 -10.15 -27.60 -10.95
CA ILE A 90 -8.85 -27.89 -10.35
C ILE A 90 -7.77 -27.30 -11.20
N GLU A 91 -6.96 -26.45 -10.61
CA GLU A 91 -5.80 -25.83 -11.24
C GLU A 91 -4.53 -26.17 -10.45
N THR A 92 -3.40 -26.29 -11.14
CA THR A 92 -2.11 -26.51 -10.49
C THR A 92 -1.57 -25.20 -9.94
N ALA A 93 -1.19 -25.18 -8.66
CA ALA A 93 -0.53 -24.07 -8.01
C ALA A 93 0.74 -23.66 -8.76
N SER A 94 0.97 -22.36 -8.88
CA SER A 94 2.09 -21.85 -9.66
C SER A 94 2.63 -20.57 -9.05
N ASP A 95 3.95 -20.58 -8.84
CA ASP A 95 4.73 -19.44 -8.42
C ASP A 95 5.89 -19.17 -9.37
N LYS A 96 6.51 -18.02 -9.25
CA LYS A 96 7.67 -17.64 -10.06
C LYS A 96 8.62 -16.72 -9.30
N CYS A 97 9.91 -17.04 -9.36
CA CYS A 97 10.97 -16.09 -9.04
C CYS A 97 11.36 -15.33 -10.31
N PHE A 98 11.26 -14.01 -10.30
CA PHE A 98 11.65 -13.16 -11.43
C PHE A 98 13.10 -12.70 -11.37
N TYR A 99 13.81 -13.03 -10.30
CA TYR A 99 15.20 -12.68 -10.07
C TYR A 99 16.09 -13.92 -10.19
N PRO A 100 17.28 -13.81 -10.78
CA PRO A 100 18.26 -14.87 -10.70
C PRO A 100 18.80 -14.93 -9.28
N ASP A 101 18.93 -16.13 -8.73
CA ASP A 101 19.55 -16.44 -7.45
C ASP A 101 19.23 -15.48 -6.30
N ASP A 102 19.04 -15.91 -5.10
CA ASP A 102 18.90 -15.21 -3.80
C ASP A 102 18.00 -13.96 -3.68
N ASP A 103 17.75 -13.19 -4.76
CA ASP A 103 16.90 -11.99 -4.68
C ASP A 103 15.43 -12.28 -4.33
N CYS A 104 14.95 -13.50 -4.56
CA CYS A 104 13.62 -13.91 -4.09
C CYS A 104 13.55 -14.06 -2.57
N GLU A 105 14.65 -14.22 -1.89
CA GLU A 105 14.71 -14.18 -0.42
C GLU A 105 14.43 -12.75 0.09
N VAL A 106 14.77 -11.73 -0.68
CA VAL A 106 14.52 -10.33 -0.33
C VAL A 106 13.20 -9.82 -0.91
N LYS A 107 12.93 -10.14 -2.19
CA LYS A 107 11.80 -9.56 -2.93
C LYS A 107 10.52 -10.39 -2.82
N GLY A 108 10.61 -11.64 -2.38
CA GLY A 108 9.51 -12.59 -2.38
C GLY A 108 9.28 -13.26 -3.73
N ARG A 109 8.26 -14.12 -3.81
CA ARG A 109 7.84 -14.80 -5.03
C ARG A 109 6.54 -14.21 -5.56
N ALA A 110 6.36 -14.30 -6.86
CA ALA A 110 5.13 -13.91 -7.52
C ALA A 110 4.28 -15.16 -7.82
N TYR A 111 2.98 -15.05 -7.67
CA TYR A 111 2.02 -16.15 -7.78
C TYR A 111 0.94 -15.82 -8.80
N LYS A 112 0.38 -16.86 -9.47
CA LYS A 112 -0.90 -16.71 -10.15
C LYS A 112 -2.00 -16.44 -9.11
N TRP A 113 -3.07 -15.78 -9.51
CA TRP A 113 -4.11 -15.33 -8.57
C TRP A 113 -4.70 -16.48 -7.72
N LEU A 114 -5.05 -17.61 -8.33
CA LEU A 114 -5.61 -18.73 -7.58
C LEU A 114 -4.62 -19.30 -6.55
N THR A 115 -3.33 -19.32 -6.89
CA THR A 115 -2.28 -19.68 -5.92
C THR A 115 -2.19 -18.64 -4.81
N ALA A 116 -2.17 -17.36 -5.17
CA ALA A 116 -2.15 -16.25 -4.22
C ALA A 116 -3.31 -16.30 -3.23
N TYR A 117 -4.50 -16.66 -3.71
CA TYR A 117 -5.71 -16.80 -2.88
C TYR A 117 -5.57 -17.88 -1.78
N ASN A 118 -4.75 -18.91 -2.01
CA ASN A 118 -4.60 -20.06 -1.12
C ASN A 118 -3.22 -20.13 -0.43
N VAL A 119 -2.27 -19.24 -0.76
CA VAL A 119 -0.86 -19.44 -0.39
C VAL A 119 -0.46 -18.85 0.96
N CYS A 120 -1.28 -18.00 1.57
CA CYS A 120 -0.97 -17.48 2.90
C CYS A 120 -0.94 -18.59 3.94
N PRO A 121 -0.03 -18.53 4.93
CA PRO A 121 0.07 -19.57 5.98
C PRO A 121 -1.15 -19.54 6.90
N ASP A 122 -1.31 -20.59 7.69
CA ASP A 122 -2.42 -20.71 8.66
C ASP A 122 -2.47 -19.48 9.59
N GLY A 123 -3.68 -18.98 9.80
CA GLY A 123 -3.92 -17.75 10.58
C GLY A 123 -3.68 -16.44 9.79
N TRP A 124 -3.35 -16.55 8.51
CA TRP A 124 -3.17 -15.42 7.59
C TRP A 124 -4.01 -15.61 6.33
N HIS A 125 -4.32 -14.54 5.63
CA HIS A 125 -5.07 -14.57 4.36
C HIS A 125 -4.53 -13.54 3.37
N LEU A 126 -4.85 -13.76 2.09
CA LEU A 126 -4.65 -12.76 1.06
C LEU A 126 -5.64 -11.61 1.28
N PRO A 127 -5.17 -10.36 1.50
CA PRO A 127 -6.07 -9.26 1.81
C PRO A 127 -7.01 -8.94 0.65
N SER A 128 -8.25 -8.59 0.97
CA SER A 128 -9.22 -8.09 0.01
C SER A 128 -8.91 -6.65 -0.42
N GLU A 129 -9.50 -6.22 -1.54
CA GLU A 129 -9.47 -4.82 -1.97
C GLU A 129 -9.95 -3.87 -0.85
N HIS A 130 -11.00 -4.25 -0.14
CA HIS A 130 -11.53 -3.46 0.98
C HIS A 130 -10.50 -3.29 2.10
N GLU A 131 -9.79 -4.35 2.47
CA GLU A 131 -8.76 -4.29 3.53
C GLU A 131 -7.56 -3.43 3.12
N TRP A 132 -7.17 -3.44 1.84
CA TRP A 132 -6.17 -2.52 1.32
C TRP A 132 -6.64 -1.06 1.36
N ARG A 133 -7.90 -0.78 1.00
CA ARG A 133 -8.47 0.57 1.10
C ARG A 133 -8.53 1.07 2.54
N GLU A 134 -8.87 0.19 3.49
CA GLU A 134 -8.82 0.54 4.91
C GLU A 134 -7.39 0.81 5.38
N LEU A 135 -6.40 0.02 4.94
CA LEU A 135 -4.99 0.32 5.21
C LEU A 135 -4.59 1.70 4.67
N PHE A 136 -4.94 2.01 3.43
CA PHE A 136 -4.65 3.32 2.83
C PHE A 136 -5.29 4.46 3.63
N LYS A 137 -6.54 4.30 4.04
CA LYS A 137 -7.24 5.27 4.87
C LYS A 137 -6.54 5.49 6.22
N ILE A 138 -6.12 4.41 6.86
CA ILE A 138 -5.41 4.45 8.16
C ILE A 138 -4.10 5.23 8.05
N VAL A 139 -3.35 5.07 6.97
CA VAL A 139 -2.07 5.77 6.78
C VAL A 139 -2.21 7.19 6.19
N GLY A 140 -3.44 7.70 6.06
CA GLY A 140 -3.69 9.09 5.66
C GLY A 140 -4.38 9.26 4.29
N GLY A 141 -4.84 8.17 3.68
CA GLY A 141 -5.56 8.18 2.40
C GLY A 141 -4.72 7.71 1.21
N THR A 142 -5.40 7.40 0.11
CA THR A 142 -4.77 6.92 -1.14
C THR A 142 -3.69 7.85 -1.65
N ASP A 143 -3.90 9.16 -1.49
CA ASP A 143 -3.03 10.22 -2.02
C ASP A 143 -1.62 10.24 -1.40
N VAL A 144 -1.44 9.57 -0.26
CA VAL A 144 -0.15 9.49 0.46
C VAL A 144 0.26 8.06 0.81
N ALA A 145 -0.62 7.08 0.57
CA ALA A 145 -0.42 5.72 1.06
C ALA A 145 0.86 5.08 0.50
N ALA A 146 1.18 5.30 -0.78
CA ALA A 146 2.40 4.76 -1.36
C ALA A 146 3.64 5.32 -0.67
N TYR A 147 3.70 6.62 -0.42
CA TYR A 147 4.82 7.26 0.27
C TYR A 147 4.99 6.74 1.70
N LYS A 148 3.89 6.50 2.41
CA LYS A 148 3.91 5.98 3.78
C LYS A 148 4.30 4.51 3.88
N LEU A 149 3.98 3.70 2.87
CA LEU A 149 4.16 2.25 2.88
C LEU A 149 5.43 1.79 2.14
N LYS A 150 5.94 2.58 1.19
CA LYS A 150 7.18 2.27 0.48
C LYS A 150 8.37 2.22 1.42
N SER A 151 9.27 1.27 1.19
CA SER A 151 10.57 1.19 1.83
C SER A 151 11.41 2.45 1.56
N VAL A 152 12.30 2.77 2.49
CA VAL A 152 13.23 3.91 2.37
C VAL A 152 14.33 3.70 1.33
N SER A 153 14.41 2.52 0.70
CA SER A 153 15.43 2.16 -0.29
C SER A 153 14.90 1.17 -1.32
N GLY A 154 15.65 0.96 -2.39
CA GLY A 154 15.34 -0.02 -3.44
C GLY A 154 14.49 0.54 -4.58
N TRP A 155 13.92 1.73 -4.44
CA TRP A 155 13.14 2.39 -5.49
C TRP A 155 14.03 3.24 -6.40
N ASN A 156 13.86 3.09 -7.71
CA ASN A 156 14.58 3.88 -8.71
C ASN A 156 13.79 5.15 -9.06
N SER A 157 14.46 6.30 -9.10
CA SER A 157 13.87 7.52 -9.62
C SER A 157 13.82 7.48 -11.15
N ILE A 158 12.71 7.94 -11.72
CA ILE A 158 12.59 8.16 -13.16
C ILE A 158 13.19 9.51 -13.59
N ASP A 159 13.34 10.43 -12.64
CA ASP A 159 13.95 11.72 -12.80
C ASP A 159 14.81 12.03 -11.57
N VAL A 160 15.93 12.74 -11.77
CA VAL A 160 16.86 13.11 -10.69
C VAL A 160 16.24 14.07 -9.66
N GLU A 161 15.15 14.74 -10.03
CA GLU A 161 14.45 15.68 -9.15
C GLU A 161 13.35 14.99 -8.31
N VAL A 162 13.01 13.73 -8.62
CA VAL A 162 11.96 12.98 -7.92
C VAL A 162 12.56 11.98 -6.94
N ASP A 163 12.31 12.18 -5.65
CA ASP A 163 12.64 11.18 -4.63
C ASP A 163 11.63 10.03 -4.71
N ALA A 164 12.11 8.87 -5.14
CA ALA A 164 11.30 7.68 -5.29
C ALA A 164 11.07 6.92 -3.96
N ARG A 165 11.83 7.24 -2.91
CA ARG A 165 11.78 6.54 -1.62
C ARG A 165 10.48 6.81 -0.88
N GLY A 166 10.14 5.89 0.04
CA GLY A 166 9.08 6.11 1.01
C GLY A 166 9.63 6.54 2.37
N GLU A 167 8.71 6.81 3.29
CA GLU A 167 9.04 7.07 4.70
C GLU A 167 9.10 5.78 5.51
N ASP A 168 8.34 4.77 5.14
CA ASP A 168 8.19 3.49 5.85
C ASP A 168 7.98 3.64 7.36
N LEU A 169 7.18 4.61 7.77
CA LEU A 169 6.98 4.96 9.18
C LEU A 169 6.42 3.80 10.01
N CYS A 170 5.68 2.91 9.36
CA CYS A 170 5.05 1.76 10.00
C CYS A 170 5.87 0.47 9.89
N GLY A 171 7.02 0.49 9.23
CA GLY A 171 7.79 -0.72 8.97
C GLY A 171 7.05 -1.70 8.05
N PHE A 172 6.23 -1.20 7.14
CA PHE A 172 5.55 -2.03 6.15
C PHE A 172 6.52 -2.53 5.08
N GLY A 173 7.56 -1.75 4.76
CA GLY A 173 8.69 -2.16 3.95
C GLY A 173 8.32 -2.55 2.50
N LEU A 174 7.40 -1.83 1.84
CA LEU A 174 7.01 -2.18 0.47
C LEU A 174 8.18 -1.95 -0.49
N LEU A 175 8.74 -3.03 -1.01
CA LEU A 175 9.81 -3.00 -2.02
C LEU A 175 9.25 -2.98 -3.44
N PRO A 176 9.92 -2.31 -4.39
CA PRO A 176 9.61 -2.49 -5.79
C PRO A 176 10.00 -3.90 -6.24
N SER A 177 9.23 -4.45 -7.16
CA SER A 177 9.39 -5.83 -7.56
C SER A 177 9.01 -6.06 -9.03
N LYS A 178 9.80 -6.88 -9.72
CA LYS A 178 9.47 -7.39 -11.05
C LYS A 178 8.26 -8.31 -10.99
N SER A 179 7.37 -8.19 -11.94
CA SER A 179 6.24 -9.11 -12.12
C SER A 179 6.00 -9.40 -13.58
N SER A 180 5.09 -10.31 -13.90
CA SER A 180 4.69 -10.51 -15.31
C SER A 180 3.89 -9.35 -15.88
N ALA A 181 3.30 -8.51 -15.01
CA ALA A 181 2.62 -7.29 -15.42
C ALA A 181 3.60 -6.14 -15.71
N THR A 182 4.76 -6.14 -15.04
CA THR A 182 5.78 -5.12 -15.22
C THR A 182 7.18 -5.75 -15.23
N GLN A 183 7.96 -5.46 -16.26
CA GLN A 183 9.34 -5.90 -16.39
C GLN A 183 10.33 -4.87 -15.77
N ALA A 184 9.80 -3.74 -15.29
CA ALA A 184 10.61 -2.64 -14.77
C ALA A 184 10.97 -2.90 -13.30
N ASP A 185 12.19 -3.36 -13.06
CA ASP A 185 12.73 -3.52 -11.71
C ASP A 185 13.05 -2.17 -11.07
N GLY A 186 12.68 -2.01 -9.80
CA GLY A 186 12.93 -0.79 -9.05
C GLY A 186 11.87 0.31 -9.24
N TYR A 187 10.86 0.13 -10.10
CA TYR A 187 9.92 1.20 -10.42
C TYR A 187 8.49 0.95 -9.99
N VAL A 188 8.10 -0.29 -9.80
CA VAL A 188 6.71 -0.67 -9.50
C VAL A 188 6.70 -1.79 -8.47
N SER A 189 5.72 -1.78 -7.57
CA SER A 189 5.30 -2.93 -6.78
C SER A 189 3.85 -3.27 -7.13
N ALA A 190 3.56 -4.55 -7.33
CA ALA A 190 2.22 -5.04 -7.64
C ALA A 190 1.88 -6.26 -6.78
N LEU A 191 0.78 -6.16 -6.02
CA LEU A 191 0.37 -7.14 -5.03
C LEU A 191 -1.08 -7.56 -5.26
N TRP A 192 -1.34 -8.87 -5.28
CA TRP A 192 -2.69 -9.40 -5.39
C TRP A 192 -3.60 -8.97 -4.24
N THR A 193 -4.88 -8.83 -4.55
CA THR A 193 -5.98 -8.88 -3.57
C THR A 193 -6.78 -10.16 -3.75
N SER A 194 -7.53 -10.55 -2.73
CA SER A 194 -8.46 -11.70 -2.82
C SER A 194 -9.76 -11.36 -3.56
N THR A 195 -9.98 -10.09 -3.88
CA THR A 195 -11.22 -9.62 -4.51
C THR A 195 -11.16 -9.83 -6.02
N LEU A 196 -12.19 -10.49 -6.53
CA LEU A 196 -12.41 -10.65 -7.96
C LEU A 196 -13.35 -9.56 -8.49
N ARG A 197 -13.18 -9.22 -9.76
CA ARG A 197 -14.16 -8.45 -10.50
C ARG A 197 -15.48 -9.22 -10.57
N SER A 198 -16.59 -8.50 -10.69
CA SER A 198 -17.96 -9.09 -10.65
C SER A 198 -18.23 -10.16 -11.71
N ASP A 199 -17.49 -10.14 -12.83
CA ASP A 199 -17.58 -11.15 -13.89
C ASP A 199 -16.67 -12.37 -13.65
N GLY A 200 -15.82 -12.35 -12.61
CA GLY A 200 -14.88 -13.42 -12.28
C GLY A 200 -13.71 -13.60 -13.25
N LEU A 201 -13.54 -12.72 -14.23
CA LEU A 201 -12.52 -12.84 -15.27
C LEU A 201 -11.20 -12.17 -14.91
N ALA A 202 -11.19 -11.32 -13.88
CA ALA A 202 -10.01 -10.62 -13.39
C ALA A 202 -10.06 -10.47 -11.87
N ALA A 203 -8.93 -10.25 -11.26
CA ALA A 203 -8.80 -9.89 -9.85
C ALA A 203 -8.27 -8.46 -9.72
N TYR A 204 -8.57 -7.83 -8.58
CA TYR A 204 -7.96 -6.56 -8.25
C TYR A 204 -6.55 -6.77 -7.67
N PHE A 205 -5.69 -5.82 -7.92
CA PHE A 205 -4.34 -5.79 -7.34
C PHE A 205 -3.94 -4.35 -6.98
N VAL A 206 -3.12 -4.21 -5.95
CA VAL A 206 -2.51 -2.94 -5.56
C VAL A 206 -1.32 -2.67 -6.46
N SER A 207 -1.24 -1.45 -7.01
CA SER A 207 -0.11 -0.95 -7.79
C SER A 207 0.49 0.28 -7.09
N VAL A 208 1.78 0.26 -6.86
CA VAL A 208 2.55 1.38 -6.31
C VAL A 208 3.71 1.66 -7.24
N GLN A 209 3.84 2.90 -7.69
CA GLN A 209 4.88 3.32 -8.61
C GLN A 209 5.96 4.16 -7.89
N SER A 210 7.18 4.12 -8.41
CA SER A 210 8.31 4.82 -7.80
C SER A 210 8.10 6.34 -7.72
N HIS A 211 7.53 6.92 -8.77
CA HIS A 211 7.29 8.36 -8.90
C HIS A 211 5.96 8.83 -8.28
N SER A 212 5.15 7.90 -7.77
CA SER A 212 3.86 8.25 -7.17
C SER A 212 3.92 8.17 -5.65
N ILE A 213 3.30 9.11 -4.99
CA ILE A 213 2.97 9.07 -3.56
C ILE A 213 1.62 8.38 -3.32
N GLU A 214 0.86 8.16 -4.37
CA GLU A 214 -0.45 7.51 -4.35
C GLU A 214 -0.31 6.00 -4.54
N ALA A 215 -1.20 5.26 -3.87
CA ALA A 215 -1.40 3.85 -4.12
C ALA A 215 -2.69 3.65 -4.92
N ASP A 216 -2.63 2.82 -5.94
CA ASP A 216 -3.75 2.56 -6.84
C ASP A 216 -4.21 1.10 -6.78
N ILE A 217 -5.49 0.86 -7.05
CA ILE A 217 -6.05 -0.47 -7.19
C ILE A 217 -6.50 -0.68 -8.64
N GLN A 218 -5.90 -1.65 -9.29
CA GLN A 218 -6.07 -1.97 -10.70
C GLN A 218 -6.65 -3.37 -10.87
N GLU A 219 -7.06 -3.71 -12.07
CA GLU A 219 -7.55 -5.03 -12.47
C GLU A 219 -6.51 -5.77 -13.29
N GLY A 220 -6.37 -7.08 -13.04
CA GLY A 220 -5.48 -7.94 -13.80
C GLY A 220 -5.96 -9.38 -13.85
N ALA A 221 -5.65 -10.03 -14.95
CA ALA A 221 -6.00 -11.44 -15.13
C ALA A 221 -4.75 -12.31 -15.31
N PHE A 222 -4.22 -13.00 -15.73
CA PHE A 222 -3.13 -13.91 -16.07
C PHE A 222 -1.71 -13.47 -15.60
N PHE A 223 -1.62 -12.57 -14.61
CA PHE A 223 -0.34 -12.11 -14.09
C PHE A 223 0.23 -13.03 -13.02
N TYR A 224 1.53 -12.90 -12.80
CA TYR A 224 2.21 -13.34 -11.58
C TYR A 224 2.54 -12.08 -10.79
N LEU A 225 1.87 -11.88 -9.66
CA LEU A 225 2.09 -10.75 -8.75
C LEU A 225 2.46 -11.26 -7.36
N TYR A 226 2.97 -10.35 -6.54
CA TYR A 226 3.41 -10.68 -5.19
C TYR A 226 2.24 -10.79 -4.22
N VAL A 227 2.52 -11.39 -3.08
CA VAL A 227 1.54 -11.59 -2.00
C VAL A 227 2.09 -11.00 -0.72
N ARG A 228 1.25 -10.23 -0.03
CA ARG A 228 1.49 -9.77 1.32
C ARG A 228 0.30 -10.14 2.17
N CYS A 229 0.46 -11.13 3.03
CA CYS A 229 -0.64 -11.65 3.82
C CYS A 229 -0.98 -10.72 4.99
N LYS A 230 -2.24 -10.74 5.37
CA LYS A 230 -2.78 -10.09 6.56
C LYS A 230 -3.23 -11.16 7.55
N LYS A 231 -2.98 -10.93 8.85
CA LYS A 231 -3.38 -11.87 9.90
C LYS A 231 -4.90 -11.86 10.07
N ASN A 232 -5.47 -13.04 10.28
CA ASN A 232 -6.88 -13.17 10.63
C ASN A 232 -7.12 -12.49 11.99
N LEU A 233 -8.25 -11.81 12.12
CA LEU A 233 -8.74 -11.36 13.42
C LEU A 233 -9.39 -12.57 14.10
N ASP A 234 -9.01 -12.83 15.35
CA ASP A 234 -9.62 -13.85 16.21
C ASP A 234 -11.04 -13.41 16.61
#